data_c741caaa95db09d74f4b964884204254
#
_entry.id   c741caaa95db09d74f4b964884204254
#
_cell.length_a   1.000
_cell.length_b   1.000
_cell.length_c   1.000
_cell.angle_alpha   90.00
_cell.angle_beta   90.00
_cell.angle_gamma   90.00
#
_symmetry.space_group_name_H-M   'P 1'
#
loop_
_entity.id
_entity.type
_entity.pdbx_description
1 polymer ?
#
loop_
_entity_poly.entity_id
_entity_poly.type
_entity_poly.pdbx_seq_one_letter_code
_entity_poly.pdbx_strand_id
1 'polypeptide(L)'
;MLQVCKKYLLFLLPGCFFLNLCIAQQQKENQRIQFHSINQVGLLNGQTGSAFQIQTVNGLQHKSWFAGIGVGLDYYRFRGIPLFADIRKTFGHSKNKLFVYGDAGIHFGWATDNEKMNNGVMTKLSNGLYLDGGIGYHIGINKRNAALISLGYSYKEVTGRSPLYYFYPMYYYPMLTSGNNTLPQTNKLNYHLNRISIKVGWEF
;
A
#
# COMPACT_ATOMS: atom_id res chain seq x y z
N MET A 1 -47.88 4.26 -1.42
CA MET A 1 -47.52 3.22 -0.42
C MET A 1 -46.46 2.21 -0.94
N LEU A 2 -45.89 2.41 -2.11
CA LEU A 2 -44.91 1.46 -2.73
C LEU A 2 -43.43 1.93 -2.70
N GLN A 3 -43.11 3.09 -2.17
CA GLN A 3 -41.73 3.60 -2.13
C GLN A 3 -40.96 3.31 -0.84
N VAL A 4 -41.63 2.87 0.21
CA VAL A 4 -41.00 2.61 1.52
C VAL A 4 -40.37 1.21 1.58
N CYS A 5 -40.85 0.28 0.78
CA CYS A 5 -40.38 -1.12 0.78
C CYS A 5 -39.00 -1.32 0.10
N LYS A 6 -38.58 -0.39 -0.80
CA LYS A 6 -37.33 -0.53 -1.55
C LYS A 6 -36.07 -0.17 -0.74
N LYS A 7 -36.22 0.61 0.33
CA LYS A 7 -35.10 1.11 1.14
C LYS A 7 -34.62 0.09 2.19
N TYR A 8 -35.46 -0.86 2.59
CA TYR A 8 -35.09 -1.89 3.58
C TYR A 8 -34.60 -3.20 2.96
N LEU A 9 -34.80 -3.40 1.67
CA LEU A 9 -34.32 -4.60 0.97
C LEU A 9 -32.81 -4.57 0.72
N LEU A 10 -32.23 -3.37 0.69
CA LEU A 10 -30.77 -3.20 0.47
C LEU A 10 -29.93 -3.43 1.74
N PHE A 11 -30.56 -3.41 2.93
CA PHE A 11 -29.88 -3.63 4.22
C PHE A 11 -29.91 -5.10 4.69
N LEU A 12 -30.72 -5.96 4.06
CA LEU A 12 -30.82 -7.39 4.42
C LEU A 12 -29.80 -8.28 3.70
N LEU A 13 -29.18 -7.81 2.63
CA LEU A 13 -28.20 -8.59 1.85
C LEU A 13 -26.83 -8.81 2.56
N PRO A 14 -26.28 -7.90 3.37
CA PRO A 14 -25.03 -8.19 4.08
C PRO A 14 -25.21 -9.12 5.29
N GLY A 15 -26.39 -9.20 5.88
CA GLY A 15 -26.65 -10.04 7.06
C GLY A 15 -26.61 -11.55 6.77
N CYS A 16 -27.03 -11.98 5.59
CA CYS A 16 -27.03 -13.40 5.23
C CYS A 16 -25.64 -13.95 4.85
N PHE A 17 -24.68 -13.09 4.50
CA PHE A 17 -23.32 -13.54 4.19
C PHE A 17 -22.50 -13.88 5.45
N PHE A 18 -22.85 -13.29 6.59
CA PHE A 18 -22.17 -13.57 7.86
C PHE A 18 -22.64 -14.85 8.56
N LEU A 19 -23.86 -15.33 8.27
CA LEU A 19 -24.41 -16.51 8.94
C LEU A 19 -23.88 -17.85 8.39
N ASN A 20 -23.33 -17.88 7.19
CA ASN A 20 -22.77 -19.11 6.63
C ASN A 20 -21.31 -19.39 7.05
N LEU A 21 -20.67 -18.47 7.82
CA LEU A 21 -19.31 -18.65 8.30
C LEU A 21 -19.22 -19.41 9.63
N CYS A 22 -20.37 -19.72 10.27
CA CYS A 22 -20.38 -20.35 11.59
C CYS A 22 -20.45 -21.89 11.62
N ILE A 23 -20.60 -22.59 10.47
CA ILE A 23 -20.86 -24.05 10.50
C ILE A 23 -19.65 -24.92 10.09
N ALA A 24 -18.49 -24.35 9.86
CA ALA A 24 -17.27 -25.13 9.60
C ALA A 24 -16.41 -25.25 10.85
N GLN A 25 -16.95 -25.82 11.92
CA GLN A 25 -16.18 -26.17 13.11
C GLN A 25 -16.22 -27.67 13.35
N GLN A 26 -15.08 -28.33 13.20
CA GLN A 26 -14.44 -29.21 14.19
C GLN A 26 -13.33 -30.00 13.54
N GLN A 27 -12.14 -29.46 13.56
CA GLN A 27 -10.96 -30.29 13.68
C GLN A 27 -10.08 -29.65 14.75
N LYS A 28 -10.03 -30.29 15.91
CA LYS A 28 -9.24 -29.88 17.08
C LYS A 28 -7.77 -30.24 16.78
N GLU A 29 -7.17 -29.52 15.85
CA GLU A 29 -5.75 -29.56 15.62
C GLU A 29 -5.12 -28.64 16.67
N ASN A 30 -4.05 -29.14 17.30
CA ASN A 30 -3.28 -28.43 18.32
C ASN A 30 -2.60 -27.22 17.68
N GLN A 31 -3.33 -26.09 17.57
CA GLN A 31 -3.00 -24.96 16.69
C GLN A 31 -2.07 -24.02 17.45
N ARG A 32 -0.78 -24.34 17.40
CA ARG A 32 0.26 -23.48 17.93
C ARG A 32 0.42 -22.26 17.02
N ILE A 33 0.64 -21.10 17.63
CA ILE A 33 1.06 -19.89 16.92
C ILE A 33 2.46 -20.18 16.35
N GLN A 34 2.65 -19.89 15.06
CA GLN A 34 3.92 -20.10 14.35
C GLN A 34 4.41 -18.76 13.81
N PHE A 35 5.72 -18.53 13.93
CA PHE A 35 6.37 -17.39 13.31
C PHE A 35 6.66 -17.71 11.85
N HIS A 36 6.35 -16.77 10.96
CA HIS A 36 6.67 -16.83 9.54
C HIS A 36 7.31 -15.53 9.07
N SER A 37 8.27 -15.67 8.19
CA SER A 37 8.91 -14.57 7.48
C SER A 37 8.65 -14.72 5.99
N ILE A 38 8.16 -13.66 5.37
CA ILE A 38 7.80 -13.62 3.96
C ILE A 38 8.65 -12.55 3.28
N ASN A 39 9.47 -12.97 2.31
CA ASN A 39 10.23 -12.07 1.45
C ASN A 39 9.64 -12.10 0.06
N GLN A 40 9.36 -10.94 -0.49
CA GLN A 40 8.71 -10.83 -1.80
C GLN A 40 9.31 -9.71 -2.64
N VAL A 41 9.38 -9.97 -3.93
CA VAL A 41 9.69 -9.00 -4.97
C VAL A 41 8.47 -8.81 -5.83
N GLY A 42 8.24 -7.60 -6.31
CA GLY A 42 7.07 -7.29 -7.10
C GLY A 42 7.34 -6.26 -8.19
N LEU A 43 6.41 -6.24 -9.12
CA LEU A 43 6.28 -5.23 -10.14
C LEU A 43 5.02 -4.41 -9.85
N LEU A 44 5.18 -3.11 -9.81
CA LEU A 44 4.11 -2.13 -9.73
C LEU A 44 3.91 -1.53 -11.10
N ASN A 45 2.67 -1.51 -11.59
CA ASN A 45 2.32 -0.87 -12.85
C ASN A 45 1.17 0.12 -12.62
N GLY A 46 1.32 1.34 -13.11
CA GLY A 46 0.32 2.39 -12.97
C GLY A 46 0.53 3.50 -13.99
N GLN A 47 -0.12 4.63 -13.78
CA GLN A 47 -0.14 5.75 -14.74
C GLN A 47 1.26 6.30 -15.11
N THR A 48 2.26 6.16 -14.25
CA THR A 48 3.61 6.68 -14.48
C THR A 48 4.61 5.61 -14.94
N GLY A 49 4.13 4.42 -15.37
CA GLY A 49 4.95 3.32 -15.85
C GLY A 49 5.04 2.16 -14.87
N SER A 50 6.07 1.34 -15.04
CA SER A 50 6.33 0.16 -14.20
C SER A 50 7.55 0.38 -13.32
N ALA A 51 7.55 -0.19 -12.13
CA ALA A 51 8.66 -0.14 -11.20
C ALA A 51 8.74 -1.38 -10.32
N PHE A 52 9.91 -1.62 -9.77
CA PHE A 52 10.13 -2.71 -8.81
C PHE A 52 9.75 -2.31 -7.38
N GLN A 53 9.33 -3.32 -6.63
CA GLN A 53 9.27 -3.24 -5.17
C GLN A 53 9.87 -4.50 -4.55
N ILE A 54 10.44 -4.35 -3.35
CA ILE A 54 10.96 -5.43 -2.54
C ILE A 54 10.37 -5.25 -1.15
N GLN A 55 9.87 -6.33 -0.55
CA GLN A 55 9.23 -6.28 0.76
C GLN A 55 9.63 -7.49 1.59
N THR A 56 9.76 -7.29 2.89
CA THR A 56 9.84 -8.35 3.90
C THR A 56 8.76 -8.14 4.93
N VAL A 57 8.06 -9.22 5.27
CA VAL A 57 6.99 -9.22 6.27
C VAL A 57 7.30 -10.30 7.29
N ASN A 58 7.32 -9.93 8.55
CA ASN A 58 7.54 -10.85 9.66
C ASN A 58 6.31 -10.85 10.55
N GLY A 59 5.81 -12.02 10.88
CA GLY A 59 4.57 -12.10 11.63
C GLY A 59 4.28 -13.48 12.22
N LEU A 60 3.07 -13.59 12.73
CA LEU A 60 2.57 -14.77 13.41
C LEU A 60 1.38 -15.34 12.67
N GLN A 61 1.39 -16.63 12.46
CA GLN A 61 0.27 -17.37 11.90
C GLN A 61 -0.46 -18.15 12.99
N HIS A 62 -1.77 -17.99 13.00
CA HIS A 62 -2.68 -18.77 13.81
C HIS A 62 -3.82 -19.28 12.94
N LYS A 63 -3.88 -20.61 12.79
CA LYS A 63 -4.85 -21.26 11.88
C LYS A 63 -4.65 -20.79 10.43
N SER A 64 -5.71 -20.23 9.85
CA SER A 64 -5.73 -19.67 8.50
C SER A 64 -5.42 -18.16 8.46
N TRP A 65 -5.14 -17.53 9.60
CA TRP A 65 -4.83 -16.13 9.69
C TRP A 65 -3.35 -15.90 9.96
N PHE A 66 -2.77 -14.99 9.22
CA PHE A 66 -1.44 -14.44 9.44
C PHE A 66 -1.58 -12.95 9.72
N ALA A 67 -0.84 -12.45 10.70
CA ALA A 67 -0.70 -11.03 10.99
C ALA A 67 0.77 -10.69 11.21
N GLY A 68 1.25 -9.64 10.56
CA GLY A 68 2.65 -9.27 10.60
C GLY A 68 2.90 -7.79 10.40
N ILE A 69 4.18 -7.43 10.47
CA ILE A 69 4.69 -6.11 10.15
C ILE A 69 5.65 -6.26 8.98
N GLY A 70 5.46 -5.42 7.98
CA GLY A 70 6.27 -5.40 6.78
C GLY A 70 7.00 -4.08 6.58
N VAL A 71 8.17 -4.17 5.96
CA VAL A 71 8.94 -3.05 5.46
C VAL A 71 9.38 -3.36 4.04
N GLY A 72 9.50 -2.34 3.19
CA GLY A 72 9.91 -2.55 1.82
C GLY A 72 10.65 -1.38 1.21
N LEU A 73 11.01 -1.57 -0.06
CA LEU A 73 11.52 -0.54 -0.95
C LEU A 73 10.57 -0.45 -2.13
N ASP A 74 10.08 0.73 -2.41
CA ASP A 74 9.16 1.05 -3.49
C ASP A 74 9.83 2.07 -4.43
N TYR A 75 10.07 1.67 -5.68
CA TYR A 75 10.74 2.51 -6.67
C TYR A 75 9.76 3.23 -7.61
N TYR A 76 8.46 3.11 -7.36
CA TYR A 76 7.46 3.70 -8.23
C TYR A 76 7.39 5.22 -8.08
N ARG A 77 7.71 5.95 -9.16
CA ARG A 77 7.74 7.40 -9.33
C ARG A 77 8.69 8.12 -8.35
N PHE A 78 8.49 7.96 -7.06
CA PHE A 78 9.35 8.47 -6.00
C PHE A 78 9.76 7.29 -5.13
N ARG A 79 11.06 7.11 -4.97
CA ARG A 79 11.57 6.07 -4.08
C ARG A 79 11.08 6.29 -2.66
N GLY A 80 10.75 5.22 -1.99
CA GLY A 80 10.35 5.29 -0.61
C GLY A 80 10.32 3.95 0.09
N ILE A 81 10.14 4.04 1.38
CA ILE A 81 10.14 2.91 2.31
C ILE A 81 8.73 2.81 2.90
N PRO A 82 7.88 1.90 2.42
CA PRO A 82 6.64 1.56 3.09
C PRO A 82 6.93 0.76 4.36
N LEU A 83 6.31 1.17 5.47
CA LEU A 83 6.22 0.44 6.72
C LEU A 83 4.74 0.18 6.97
N PHE A 84 4.34 -1.08 7.09
CA PHE A 84 2.92 -1.46 7.08
C PHE A 84 2.64 -2.67 7.99
N ALA A 85 1.39 -2.76 8.44
CA ALA A 85 0.82 -3.97 9.00
C ALA A 85 0.23 -4.81 7.86
N ASP A 86 0.46 -6.12 7.89
CA ASP A 86 -0.04 -7.10 6.93
C ASP A 86 -1.00 -8.06 7.63
N ILE A 87 -2.14 -8.29 7.01
CA ILE A 87 -3.09 -9.32 7.44
C ILE A 87 -3.41 -10.19 6.24
N ARG A 88 -3.26 -11.52 6.43
CA ARG A 88 -3.57 -12.52 5.40
C ARG A 88 -4.53 -13.56 5.93
N LYS A 89 -5.39 -14.03 5.05
CA LYS A 89 -6.26 -15.17 5.31
C LYS A 89 -6.09 -16.20 4.20
N THR A 90 -5.70 -17.41 4.57
CA THR A 90 -5.58 -18.56 3.66
C THR A 90 -6.85 -19.38 3.65
N PHE A 91 -7.20 -19.92 2.46
CA PHE A 91 -8.37 -20.76 2.22
C PHE A 91 -7.93 -22.10 1.67
N GLY A 92 -8.51 -23.18 2.19
CA GLY A 92 -8.22 -24.56 1.79
C GLY A 92 -7.37 -25.31 2.82
N HIS A 93 -7.37 -26.66 2.68
CA HIS A 93 -6.68 -27.60 3.57
C HIS A 93 -5.49 -28.30 2.90
N SER A 94 -5.28 -28.03 1.62
CA SER A 94 -4.17 -28.59 0.84
C SER A 94 -2.85 -27.86 1.12
N LYS A 95 -1.74 -28.41 0.65
CA LYS A 95 -0.43 -27.72 0.61
C LYS A 95 -0.49 -26.46 -0.23
N ASN A 96 -1.28 -26.48 -1.27
CA ASN A 96 -1.52 -25.34 -2.15
C ASN A 96 -2.83 -24.66 -1.73
N LYS A 97 -2.77 -23.36 -1.43
CA LYS A 97 -3.89 -22.62 -0.85
C LYS A 97 -4.04 -21.28 -1.54
N LEU A 98 -5.28 -20.83 -1.68
CA LEU A 98 -5.56 -19.44 -2.01
C LEU A 98 -5.42 -18.58 -0.74
N PHE A 99 -4.99 -17.35 -0.89
CA PHE A 99 -5.03 -16.37 0.18
C PHE A 99 -5.51 -15.01 -0.31
N VAL A 100 -6.07 -14.24 0.59
CA VAL A 100 -6.29 -12.80 0.45
C VAL A 100 -5.38 -12.08 1.43
N TYR A 101 -4.93 -10.89 1.07
CA TYR A 101 -4.09 -10.08 1.94
C TYR A 101 -4.50 -8.61 1.90
N GLY A 102 -4.15 -7.90 2.95
CA GLY A 102 -4.32 -6.45 3.06
C GLY A 102 -3.21 -5.85 3.89
N ASP A 103 -2.54 -4.87 3.32
CA ASP A 103 -1.46 -4.11 3.91
C ASP A 103 -1.92 -2.67 4.15
N ALA A 104 -1.67 -2.13 5.33
CA ALA A 104 -1.96 -0.74 5.65
C ALA A 104 -0.83 -0.13 6.46
N GLY A 105 -0.39 1.07 6.09
CA GLY A 105 0.73 1.71 6.77
C GLY A 105 1.09 3.08 6.25
N ILE A 106 2.35 3.45 6.46
CA ILE A 106 2.91 4.75 6.11
C ILE A 106 4.04 4.55 5.11
N HIS A 107 4.04 5.37 4.10
CA HIS A 107 5.13 5.46 3.13
C HIS A 107 6.06 6.62 3.50
N PHE A 108 7.34 6.32 3.70
CA PHE A 108 8.39 7.30 3.92
C PHE A 108 9.08 7.62 2.60
N GLY A 109 9.05 8.89 2.19
CA GLY A 109 9.72 9.32 0.96
C GLY A 109 11.24 9.29 1.10
N TRP A 110 11.90 8.53 0.24
CA TRP A 110 13.36 8.43 0.15
C TRP A 110 13.83 8.72 -1.29
N ALA A 111 13.31 9.80 -1.85
CA ALA A 111 13.66 10.20 -3.20
C ALA A 111 15.04 10.88 -3.23
N THR A 112 15.80 10.62 -4.30
CA THR A 112 17.04 11.36 -4.61
C THR A 112 16.73 12.80 -5.01
N ASP A 113 17.77 13.63 -5.02
CA ASP A 113 17.63 15.03 -5.39
C ASP A 113 17.15 15.20 -6.84
N ASN A 114 17.58 14.32 -7.76
CA ASN A 114 17.07 14.31 -9.14
C ASN A 114 15.57 13.97 -9.21
N GLU A 115 15.07 13.06 -8.39
CA GLU A 115 13.64 12.71 -8.33
C GLU A 115 12.79 13.79 -7.68
N LYS A 116 13.39 14.60 -6.81
CA LYS A 116 12.75 15.75 -6.17
C LYS A 116 12.70 16.98 -7.09
N MET A 117 13.57 17.03 -8.11
CA MET A 117 13.59 18.16 -9.05
C MET A 117 12.42 18.05 -10.02
N ASN A 118 11.51 19.00 -9.93
CA ASN A 118 10.46 19.21 -10.91
C ASN A 118 10.67 20.60 -11.54
N ASN A 119 10.95 20.65 -12.86
CA ASN A 119 11.24 21.87 -13.60
C ASN A 119 12.34 22.76 -12.96
N GLY A 120 13.41 22.14 -12.47
CA GLY A 120 14.52 22.86 -11.84
C GLY A 120 14.26 23.33 -10.40
N VAL A 121 13.11 23.01 -9.83
CA VAL A 121 12.74 23.39 -8.46
C VAL A 121 12.73 22.16 -7.55
N MET A 122 13.47 22.22 -6.46
CA MET A 122 13.57 21.15 -5.49
C MET A 122 12.27 21.02 -4.69
N THR A 123 11.62 19.86 -4.79
CA THR A 123 10.37 19.54 -4.09
C THR A 123 10.66 18.74 -2.82
N LYS A 124 10.22 19.23 -1.67
CA LYS A 124 10.23 18.45 -0.43
C LYS A 124 9.10 17.41 -0.46
N LEU A 125 9.45 16.14 -0.41
CA LEU A 125 8.49 15.05 -0.30
C LEU A 125 8.16 14.76 1.16
N SER A 126 6.87 14.61 1.44
CA SER A 126 6.34 14.26 2.76
C SER A 126 5.86 12.81 2.76
N ASN A 127 5.86 12.20 3.93
CA ASN A 127 5.29 10.89 4.15
C ASN A 127 3.79 10.87 3.83
N GLY A 128 3.26 9.70 3.46
CA GLY A 128 1.86 9.55 3.15
C GLY A 128 1.33 8.15 3.45
N LEU A 129 0.07 7.95 3.13
CA LEU A 129 -0.61 6.68 3.32
C LEU A 129 -0.10 5.63 2.32
N TYR A 130 0.05 4.40 2.80
CA TYR A 130 0.32 3.21 2.00
C TYR A 130 -0.77 2.18 2.24
N LEU A 131 -1.39 1.70 1.17
CA LEU A 131 -2.34 0.61 1.19
C LEU A 131 -2.00 -0.34 0.04
N ASP A 132 -2.08 -1.64 0.29
CA ASP A 132 -1.96 -2.68 -0.74
C ASP A 132 -2.90 -3.83 -0.35
N GLY A 133 -3.54 -4.43 -1.31
CA GLY A 133 -4.43 -5.55 -1.04
C GLY A 133 -4.72 -6.34 -2.29
N GLY A 134 -4.96 -7.63 -2.11
CA GLY A 134 -5.17 -8.51 -3.25
C GLY A 134 -5.39 -9.97 -2.88
N ILE A 135 -5.23 -10.79 -3.89
CA ILE A 135 -5.36 -12.24 -3.81
C ILE A 135 -4.05 -12.89 -4.22
N GLY A 136 -3.79 -14.07 -3.71
CA GLY A 136 -2.60 -14.81 -4.09
C GLY A 136 -2.76 -16.31 -3.92
N TYR A 137 -1.74 -17.01 -4.36
CA TYR A 137 -1.63 -18.44 -4.32
C TYR A 137 -0.37 -18.85 -3.56
N HIS A 138 -0.55 -19.66 -2.54
CA HIS A 138 0.48 -20.23 -1.70
C HIS A 138 0.78 -21.64 -2.20
N ILE A 139 2.03 -21.91 -2.56
CA ILE A 139 2.53 -23.20 -3.08
C ILE A 139 3.45 -23.77 -2.01
N GLY A 140 2.97 -24.73 -1.25
CA GLY A 140 3.74 -25.40 -0.21
C GLY A 140 4.82 -26.31 -0.79
N ILE A 141 6.09 -25.96 -0.56
CA ILE A 141 7.25 -26.77 -1.01
C ILE A 141 7.57 -27.80 0.05
N ASN A 142 7.73 -27.36 1.29
CA ASN A 142 8.01 -28.21 2.45
C ASN A 142 7.11 -27.81 3.62
N LYS A 143 7.29 -28.49 4.79
CA LYS A 143 6.51 -28.16 6.00
C LYS A 143 6.70 -26.73 6.51
N ARG A 144 7.82 -26.06 6.13
CA ARG A 144 8.16 -24.71 6.60
C ARG A 144 8.33 -23.68 5.48
N ASN A 145 8.47 -24.16 4.23
CA ASN A 145 8.79 -23.29 3.11
C ASN A 145 7.69 -23.32 2.07
N ALA A 146 7.31 -22.16 1.58
CA ALA A 146 6.36 -22.00 0.50
C ALA A 146 6.76 -20.90 -0.47
N ALA A 147 6.35 -21.05 -1.73
CA ALA A 147 6.38 -19.99 -2.70
C ALA A 147 5.01 -19.29 -2.74
N LEU A 148 5.04 -17.99 -2.92
CA LEU A 148 3.85 -17.14 -2.97
C LEU A 148 3.81 -16.41 -4.32
N ILE A 149 2.65 -16.34 -4.93
CA ILE A 149 2.38 -15.48 -6.08
C ILE A 149 1.13 -14.68 -5.76
N SER A 150 1.16 -13.39 -5.94
CA SER A 150 0.01 -12.54 -5.65
C SER A 150 -0.20 -11.45 -6.69
N LEU A 151 -1.47 -11.09 -6.88
CA LEU A 151 -1.95 -9.99 -7.70
C LEU A 151 -2.78 -9.08 -6.81
N GLY A 152 -2.51 -7.79 -6.86
CA GLY A 152 -3.19 -6.83 -6.00
C GLY A 152 -3.28 -5.44 -6.58
N TYR A 153 -3.90 -4.59 -5.79
CA TYR A 153 -4.00 -3.16 -6.03
C TYR A 153 -3.32 -2.41 -4.90
N SER A 154 -2.41 -1.53 -5.28
CA SER A 154 -1.60 -0.74 -4.34
C SER A 154 -1.90 0.75 -4.51
N TYR A 155 -2.08 1.42 -3.40
CA TYR A 155 -2.27 2.87 -3.31
C TYR A 155 -1.18 3.49 -2.45
N LYS A 156 -0.60 4.58 -2.97
CA LYS A 156 0.40 5.37 -2.25
C LYS A 156 0.07 6.85 -2.38
N GLU A 157 0.06 7.54 -1.26
CA GLU A 157 -0.05 8.99 -1.21
C GLU A 157 1.31 9.62 -0.91
N VAL A 158 1.67 10.66 -1.66
CA VAL A 158 2.88 11.44 -1.45
C VAL A 158 2.54 12.91 -1.61
N THR A 159 2.90 13.73 -0.63
CA THR A 159 2.75 15.19 -0.74
C THR A 159 4.09 15.83 -1.04
N GLY A 160 4.17 16.55 -2.15
CA GLY A 160 5.29 17.39 -2.52
C GLY A 160 5.05 18.86 -2.13
N ARG A 161 6.05 19.52 -1.56
CA ARG A 161 6.04 20.97 -1.32
C ARG A 161 7.15 21.59 -2.14
N SER A 162 6.78 22.48 -3.06
CA SER A 162 7.71 23.19 -3.92
C SER A 162 7.66 24.68 -3.62
N PRO A 163 8.80 25.36 -3.35
CA PRO A 163 8.81 26.81 -3.22
C PRO A 163 8.47 27.43 -4.58
N LEU A 164 7.56 28.37 -4.59
CA LEU A 164 7.27 29.20 -5.76
C LEU A 164 8.34 30.28 -5.87
N TYR A 165 9.25 30.13 -6.83
CA TYR A 165 10.09 31.24 -7.24
C TYR A 165 9.33 32.00 -8.33
N TYR A 166 8.82 33.17 -8.00
CA TYR A 166 8.37 34.11 -9.02
C TYR A 166 9.61 34.68 -9.70
N PHE A 167 9.94 34.22 -10.88
CA PHE A 167 10.81 34.94 -11.79
C PHE A 167 10.03 36.17 -12.27
N TYR A 168 10.20 37.30 -11.59
CA TYR A 168 9.88 38.55 -12.19
C TYR A 168 10.96 38.84 -13.23
N PRO A 169 10.63 38.96 -14.54
CA PRO A 169 11.58 39.51 -15.48
C PRO A 169 11.93 40.92 -14.98
N MET A 170 13.20 41.14 -14.72
CA MET A 170 13.75 42.44 -14.33
C MET A 170 13.59 43.43 -15.50
N TYR A 171 12.41 43.92 -15.72
CA TYR A 171 12.22 45.14 -16.44
C TYR A 171 12.04 46.29 -15.42
N TYR A 172 13.15 46.95 -15.17
CA TYR A 172 13.33 48.34 -14.80
C TYR A 172 12.13 49.03 -14.14
N TYR A 173 12.02 48.98 -12.82
CA TYR A 173 11.49 50.04 -12.00
C TYR A 173 12.35 50.19 -10.75
N PRO A 174 13.07 51.36 -10.62
CA PRO A 174 13.70 51.67 -9.33
C PRO A 174 12.64 52.23 -8.39
N MET A 175 12.73 51.80 -7.14
CA MET A 175 12.09 52.38 -5.96
C MET A 175 10.58 52.10 -5.75
N LEU A 176 10.34 51.16 -4.85
CA LEU A 176 9.64 51.42 -3.59
C LEU A 176 9.93 50.22 -2.66
N THR A 177 10.92 50.40 -1.80
CA THR A 177 11.15 49.52 -0.65
C THR A 177 10.04 49.78 0.35
N SER A 178 8.97 49.03 0.26
CA SER A 178 8.06 48.79 1.39
C SER A 178 8.28 47.33 1.82
N GLY A 179 8.90 47.15 2.97
CA GLY A 179 9.21 45.85 3.54
C GLY A 179 7.94 45.06 3.91
N ASN A 180 7.42 44.34 2.96
CA ASN A 180 6.54 43.24 3.23
C ASN A 180 7.33 41.97 2.94
N ASN A 181 7.81 41.32 4.00
CA ASN A 181 8.29 39.95 3.96
C ASN A 181 7.13 39.03 3.52
N THR A 182 6.88 38.99 2.21
CA THR A 182 6.02 37.95 1.66
C THR A 182 6.74 36.62 1.88
N LEU A 183 6.23 35.85 2.82
CA LEU A 183 6.66 34.48 3.05
C LEU A 183 6.65 33.76 1.69
N PRO A 184 7.68 32.98 1.35
CA PRO A 184 7.73 32.27 0.09
C PRO A 184 6.49 31.39 -0.02
N GLN A 185 5.66 31.69 -1.00
CA GLN A 185 4.43 30.95 -1.26
C GLN A 185 4.84 29.52 -1.66
N THR A 186 4.39 28.52 -0.93
CA THR A 186 4.74 27.11 -1.16
C THR A 186 3.58 26.43 -1.86
N ASN A 187 3.81 25.93 -3.05
CA ASN A 187 2.85 25.05 -3.73
C ASN A 187 2.86 23.66 -3.09
N LYS A 188 1.68 23.19 -2.71
CA LYS A 188 1.46 21.83 -2.20
C LYS A 188 0.88 20.97 -3.32
N LEU A 189 1.59 19.94 -3.72
CA LEU A 189 1.19 18.96 -4.73
C LEU A 189 0.90 17.63 -4.05
N ASN A 190 -0.33 17.16 -4.14
CA ASN A 190 -0.71 15.85 -3.62
C ASN A 190 -0.72 14.84 -4.78
N TYR A 191 0.07 13.78 -4.62
CA TYR A 191 0.15 12.67 -5.57
C TYR A 191 -0.58 11.47 -5.00
N HIS A 192 -1.62 11.01 -5.70
CA HIS A 192 -2.36 9.80 -5.42
C HIS A 192 -1.96 8.75 -6.46
N LEU A 193 -1.13 7.81 -6.07
CA LEU A 193 -0.52 6.84 -6.98
C LEU A 193 -1.24 5.50 -6.87
N ASN A 194 -2.07 5.22 -7.87
CA ASN A 194 -2.82 3.98 -8.03
C ASN A 194 -2.03 3.02 -8.91
N ARG A 195 -1.90 1.75 -8.49
CA ARG A 195 -1.02 0.78 -9.14
C ARG A 195 -1.60 -0.62 -9.04
N ILE A 196 -1.38 -1.42 -10.07
CA ILE A 196 -1.53 -2.86 -10.00
C ILE A 196 -0.20 -3.44 -9.52
N SER A 197 -0.24 -4.36 -8.57
CA SER A 197 0.94 -5.04 -8.02
C SER A 197 0.91 -6.53 -8.36
N ILE A 198 2.03 -7.04 -8.89
CA ILE A 198 2.26 -8.47 -9.08
C ILE A 198 3.48 -8.82 -8.24
N LYS A 199 3.35 -9.77 -7.31
CA LYS A 199 4.42 -10.12 -6.38
C LYS A 199 4.69 -11.62 -6.41
N VAL A 200 5.97 -11.97 -6.33
CA VAL A 200 6.44 -13.33 -6.09
C VAL A 200 7.23 -13.33 -4.80
N GLY A 201 6.97 -14.29 -3.94
CA GLY A 201 7.58 -14.33 -2.62
C GLY A 201 7.97 -15.73 -2.17
N TRP A 202 8.75 -15.75 -1.10
CA TRP A 202 9.16 -16.94 -0.38
C TRP A 202 8.82 -16.76 1.09
N GLU A 203 8.16 -17.78 1.65
CA GLU A 203 7.78 -17.88 3.07
C GLU A 203 8.58 -19.00 3.74
N PHE A 204 9.07 -18.71 4.95
CA PHE A 204 9.79 -19.68 5.80
C PHE A 204 9.52 -19.43 7.29
#